data_39aadd5fd6ca292e9707d85a79bf75cf
#
_entry.id   39aadd5fd6ca292e9707d85a79bf75cf
#
_cell.length_a   1.000
_cell.length_b   1.000
_cell.length_c   1.000
_cell.angle_alpha   90.00
_cell.angle_beta   90.00
_cell.angle_gamma   90.00
#
_symmetry.space_group_name_H-M   'P 1'
#
loop_
_entity.id
_entity.type
_entity.pdbx_description
1 polymer ?
#
loop_
_entity_poly.entity_id
_entity_poly.type
_entity_poly.pdbx_seq_one_letter_code
_entity_poly.pdbx_strand_id
1 'polypeptide(L)'
;ENIIGSSKDDIFIGSSQSNSIEGGLGNDTFIAGTDLTNDGSIESVDDGADYFDGGLGTGDWADYSVIADDANSSTNGITLALDSATEALVTVNGQTGVDTLLNVENISGTQDNDNIKGDSQNNTLLGNAGDDTLYGEGGIDNLLGGLGKDILNGGAGDDTLQGGDGDDSLTGGLGNDKIYGGTLVGTTHTDSGIDTVDFTNALETLTIDLDLSLSGGLATDGSIEGKSVGSEGEQGQGIDELYGIENIIGSNFDNDTIYANNSVNILTTQAGDDVIEARGAADTIYAGSGNDTIIATSASDGADYIDGSTGTDTLDYSALGSSNNITVDLSTAATVDFDGTGGNDSWQVNIASGDTDIVKGIENIIGGAGNDIITGNASVNELQGGAGKDTLSGGDGKDIINGYYTDQSESSVEYDTVSYSYLTSKAVAIDLTAGT
;
A
#
# COMPACT_ATOMS: atom_id res chain seq x y z
N GLU A 1 -21.98 27.54 -30.67
CA GLU A 1 -21.26 27.95 -31.88
C GLU A 1 -20.52 26.75 -32.45
N ASN A 2 -20.16 26.79 -33.74
CA ASN A 2 -19.41 25.73 -34.41
C ASN A 2 -18.03 26.27 -34.79
N ILE A 3 -16.99 25.59 -34.35
CA ILE A 3 -15.59 25.97 -34.57
C ILE A 3 -14.87 24.76 -35.17
N ILE A 4 -14.01 25.03 -36.17
CA ILE A 4 -13.12 24.02 -36.72
C ILE A 4 -11.69 24.57 -36.58
N GLY A 5 -10.84 23.83 -35.94
CA GLY A 5 -9.45 24.16 -35.72
C GLY A 5 -8.59 23.98 -36.99
N SER A 6 -7.31 24.01 -36.77
CA SER A 6 -6.34 24.02 -37.89
C SER A 6 -5.66 22.63 -38.01
N SER A 7 -4.44 22.61 -38.51
CA SER A 7 -3.56 21.44 -38.53
C SER A 7 -2.39 21.60 -37.56
N LYS A 8 -2.57 22.38 -36.52
CA LYS A 8 -1.62 22.70 -35.45
C LYS A 8 -2.34 22.58 -34.15
N ASP A 9 -1.58 22.49 -33.07
CA ASP A 9 -2.09 22.50 -31.74
C ASP A 9 -2.87 23.80 -31.47
N ASP A 10 -4.16 23.69 -31.28
CA ASP A 10 -5.10 24.79 -31.09
C ASP A 10 -5.65 24.81 -29.65
N ILE A 11 -6.07 25.95 -29.15
CA ILE A 11 -6.68 26.10 -27.85
C ILE A 11 -8.06 26.69 -28.02
N PHE A 12 -9.08 26.04 -27.51
CA PHE A 12 -10.47 26.46 -27.53
C PHE A 12 -10.93 26.71 -26.11
N ILE A 13 -11.64 27.81 -25.91
CA ILE A 13 -12.22 28.14 -24.62
C ILE A 13 -13.75 28.13 -24.80
N GLY A 14 -14.42 27.29 -24.02
CA GLY A 14 -15.88 27.18 -24.02
C GLY A 14 -16.56 28.48 -23.58
N SER A 15 -17.85 28.54 -23.73
CA SER A 15 -18.69 29.67 -23.30
C SER A 15 -19.93 29.14 -22.55
N SER A 16 -20.71 30.01 -21.97
CA SER A 16 -21.99 29.65 -21.31
C SER A 16 -23.08 29.13 -22.27
N GLN A 17 -22.75 28.88 -23.52
CA GLN A 17 -23.68 28.36 -24.53
C GLN A 17 -23.09 27.07 -25.10
N SER A 18 -23.93 26.14 -25.49
CA SER A 18 -23.48 24.92 -26.17
C SER A 18 -22.65 25.21 -27.40
N ASN A 19 -21.46 24.66 -27.45
CA ASN A 19 -20.48 24.80 -28.52
C ASN A 19 -20.30 23.45 -29.23
N SER A 20 -19.86 23.48 -30.49
CA SER A 20 -19.40 22.28 -31.20
C SER A 20 -18.06 22.61 -31.80
N ILE A 21 -17.03 21.91 -31.34
CA ILE A 21 -15.64 22.21 -31.68
C ILE A 21 -15.01 20.96 -32.29
N GLU A 22 -14.35 21.12 -33.43
CA GLU A 22 -13.50 20.11 -34.05
C GLU A 22 -12.06 20.64 -34.02
N GLY A 23 -11.16 19.98 -33.25
CA GLY A 23 -9.74 20.37 -33.12
C GLY A 23 -8.99 20.28 -34.44
N GLY A 24 -9.01 19.13 -35.06
CA GLY A 24 -8.45 18.95 -36.41
C GLY A 24 -7.24 18.03 -36.46
N LEU A 25 -6.05 18.54 -36.76
CA LEU A 25 -4.78 17.84 -36.64
C LEU A 25 -3.91 18.57 -35.63
N GLY A 26 -3.19 17.86 -34.85
CA GLY A 26 -2.34 18.42 -33.79
C GLY A 26 -2.80 17.91 -32.45
N ASN A 27 -2.21 18.44 -31.39
CA ASN A 27 -2.65 18.19 -30.01
C ASN A 27 -3.46 19.41 -29.57
N ASP A 28 -4.75 19.27 -29.52
CA ASP A 28 -5.68 20.34 -29.30
C ASP A 28 -6.16 20.40 -27.86
N THR A 29 -6.52 21.55 -27.35
CA THR A 29 -6.98 21.71 -25.98
C THR A 29 -8.35 22.40 -25.95
N PHE A 30 -9.32 21.76 -25.35
CA PHE A 30 -10.59 22.34 -24.95
C PHE A 30 -10.53 22.71 -23.47
N ILE A 31 -10.84 23.97 -23.15
CA ILE A 31 -10.96 24.49 -21.79
C ILE A 31 -12.44 24.73 -21.52
N ALA A 32 -13.03 23.93 -20.63
CA ALA A 32 -14.43 24.04 -20.26
C ALA A 32 -14.68 25.26 -19.34
N GLY A 33 -15.79 25.93 -19.51
CA GLY A 33 -16.40 26.75 -18.48
C GLY A 33 -15.75 28.07 -18.12
N THR A 34 -15.40 28.93 -19.07
CA THR A 34 -15.04 30.31 -18.72
C THR A 34 -15.92 31.35 -19.38
N ASP A 35 -16.93 31.83 -18.70
CA ASP A 35 -17.35 33.22 -18.95
C ASP A 35 -16.42 34.18 -18.18
N LEU A 36 -15.37 34.66 -18.86
CA LEU A 36 -14.57 35.76 -18.33
C LEU A 36 -15.44 37.00 -18.31
N THR A 37 -16.21 37.21 -17.24
CA THR A 37 -16.81 38.48 -17.01
C THR A 37 -15.72 39.55 -16.99
N ASN A 38 -15.98 40.70 -17.57
CA ASN A 38 -15.02 41.80 -17.77
C ASN A 38 -14.49 42.38 -16.43
N ASP A 39 -14.84 41.80 -15.29
CA ASP A 39 -14.42 42.19 -13.94
C ASP A 39 -13.40 41.22 -13.31
N GLY A 40 -13.04 40.14 -13.99
CA GLY A 40 -12.05 39.16 -13.54
C GLY A 40 -12.59 38.19 -12.47
N SER A 41 -13.89 38.14 -12.24
CA SER A 41 -14.51 37.08 -11.46
C SER A 41 -14.89 35.91 -12.36
N ILE A 42 -14.50 34.71 -11.99
CA ILE A 42 -14.97 33.46 -12.56
C ILE A 42 -16.33 33.21 -11.88
N GLU A 43 -17.41 33.36 -12.63
CA GLU A 43 -18.72 32.92 -12.12
C GLU A 43 -18.82 31.42 -12.45
N SER A 44 -19.16 30.59 -11.49
CA SER A 44 -19.54 29.20 -11.66
C SER A 44 -20.77 29.11 -12.53
N VAL A 45 -20.60 28.94 -13.82
CA VAL A 45 -21.71 28.90 -14.74
C VAL A 45 -21.76 27.52 -15.37
N ASP A 46 -22.96 26.98 -15.43
CA ASP A 46 -23.35 26.00 -16.39
C ASP A 46 -22.82 26.46 -17.77
N ASP A 47 -21.70 25.86 -18.22
CA ASP A 47 -21.04 26.23 -19.46
C ASP A 47 -21.78 25.72 -20.70
N GLY A 48 -22.91 25.05 -20.49
CA GLY A 48 -23.73 24.46 -21.52
C GLY A 48 -23.44 22.97 -21.70
N ALA A 49 -23.92 22.41 -22.76
CA ALA A 49 -23.60 21.05 -23.20
C ALA A 49 -22.72 21.16 -24.44
N ASP A 50 -21.43 20.99 -24.27
CA ASP A 50 -20.45 21.17 -25.32
C ASP A 50 -20.09 19.85 -26.02
N TYR A 51 -19.73 19.95 -27.28
CA TYR A 51 -19.16 18.84 -28.03
C TYR A 51 -17.75 19.22 -28.47
N PHE A 52 -16.78 18.42 -28.06
CA PHE A 52 -15.38 18.54 -28.46
C PHE A 52 -14.90 17.25 -29.11
N ASP A 53 -14.43 17.34 -30.37
CA ASP A 53 -13.74 16.30 -31.09
C ASP A 53 -12.28 16.73 -31.28
N GLY A 54 -11.35 16.09 -30.57
CA GLY A 54 -9.92 16.37 -30.65
C GLY A 54 -9.38 16.13 -32.07
N GLY A 55 -9.91 15.11 -32.75
CA GLY A 55 -9.60 14.85 -34.14
C GLY A 55 -8.49 13.82 -34.34
N LEU A 56 -7.43 14.19 -35.05
CA LEU A 56 -6.28 13.32 -35.30
C LEU A 56 -5.06 13.84 -34.52
N GLY A 57 -4.98 13.52 -33.28
CA GLY A 57 -3.88 13.76 -32.39
C GLY A 57 -3.58 12.47 -31.61
N THR A 58 -2.70 12.55 -30.65
CA THR A 58 -2.45 11.52 -29.62
C THR A 58 -2.18 12.20 -28.28
N GLY A 59 -2.64 13.43 -28.11
CA GLY A 59 -2.40 14.23 -26.93
C GLY A 59 -3.40 15.38 -26.82
N ASP A 60 -4.67 15.15 -27.21
CA ASP A 60 -5.73 16.11 -27.09
C ASP A 60 -6.23 16.20 -25.64
N TRP A 61 -6.55 17.41 -25.19
CA TRP A 61 -6.91 17.71 -23.80
C TRP A 61 -8.32 18.24 -23.65
N ALA A 62 -9.00 17.78 -22.61
CA ALA A 62 -10.14 18.48 -22.03
C ALA A 62 -9.79 18.94 -20.61
N ASP A 63 -9.81 20.26 -20.41
CA ASP A 63 -9.37 20.93 -19.18
C ASP A 63 -10.58 21.53 -18.44
N TYR A 64 -10.90 20.92 -17.30
CA TYR A 64 -11.97 21.34 -16.39
C TYR A 64 -11.42 22.07 -15.14
N SER A 65 -10.12 22.30 -15.04
CA SER A 65 -9.45 22.88 -13.87
C SER A 65 -9.91 24.30 -13.52
N VAL A 66 -10.51 24.98 -14.47
CA VAL A 66 -11.03 26.35 -14.32
C VAL A 66 -12.46 26.40 -13.79
N ILE A 67 -13.15 25.28 -13.67
CA ILE A 67 -14.45 25.21 -13.04
C ILE A 67 -14.27 25.58 -11.56
N ALA A 68 -14.85 26.71 -11.16
CA ALA A 68 -14.59 27.31 -9.87
C ALA A 68 -15.18 26.45 -8.75
N ASP A 69 -14.36 26.19 -7.75
CA ASP A 69 -14.81 25.84 -6.41
C ASP A 69 -15.77 26.93 -5.89
N ASP A 70 -17.06 26.63 -5.76
CA ASP A 70 -17.91 27.42 -4.92
C ASP A 70 -17.56 27.10 -3.46
N ALA A 71 -16.92 27.98 -2.75
CA ALA A 71 -16.32 27.85 -1.41
C ALA A 71 -17.22 27.20 -0.32
N ASN A 72 -18.27 26.48 -0.68
CA ASN A 72 -19.24 25.83 0.19
C ASN A 72 -19.64 24.40 -0.22
N SER A 73 -19.10 23.85 -1.29
CA SER A 73 -19.57 22.58 -1.86
C SER A 73 -18.41 21.77 -2.45
N SER A 74 -18.00 20.72 -1.80
CA SER A 74 -17.15 19.66 -2.38
C SER A 74 -17.93 18.82 -3.42
N THR A 75 -18.75 19.45 -4.28
CA THR A 75 -19.72 18.74 -5.11
C THR A 75 -19.68 19.09 -6.60
N ASN A 76 -18.70 19.88 -7.06
CA ASN A 76 -18.61 20.28 -8.47
C ASN A 76 -17.61 19.42 -9.28
N GLY A 77 -17.17 18.30 -8.76
CA GLY A 77 -16.29 17.39 -9.47
C GLY A 77 -16.91 16.81 -10.74
N ILE A 78 -16.08 16.36 -11.66
CA ILE A 78 -16.53 15.69 -12.88
C ILE A 78 -16.63 14.18 -12.69
N THR A 79 -17.49 13.58 -13.49
CA THR A 79 -17.52 12.14 -13.69
C THR A 79 -17.49 11.86 -15.18
N LEU A 80 -16.47 11.12 -15.62
CA LEU A 80 -16.33 10.73 -17.03
C LEU A 80 -15.62 9.38 -17.19
N ALA A 81 -15.87 8.73 -18.31
CA ALA A 81 -15.08 7.61 -18.79
C ALA A 81 -14.80 7.82 -20.28
N LEU A 82 -13.52 7.88 -20.65
CA LEU A 82 -13.10 7.92 -22.03
C LEU A 82 -13.42 6.58 -22.73
N ASP A 83 -13.60 6.63 -24.03
CA ASP A 83 -13.74 5.46 -24.89
C ASP A 83 -13.17 5.81 -26.26
N SER A 84 -12.06 5.20 -26.63
CA SER A 84 -11.37 5.43 -27.89
C SER A 84 -12.21 5.19 -29.16
N ALA A 85 -13.39 4.61 -29.02
CA ALA A 85 -14.26 4.25 -30.13
C ALA A 85 -15.60 4.98 -30.15
N THR A 86 -15.98 5.63 -29.04
CA THR A 86 -17.30 6.27 -28.88
C THR A 86 -17.18 7.59 -28.12
N GLU A 87 -18.22 8.38 -28.19
CA GLU A 87 -18.33 9.64 -27.43
C GLU A 87 -18.34 9.38 -25.93
N ALA A 88 -17.45 10.05 -25.20
CA ALA A 88 -17.46 10.08 -23.74
C ALA A 88 -18.35 11.22 -23.23
N LEU A 89 -19.14 10.95 -22.21
CA LEU A 89 -20.01 11.96 -21.59
C LEU A 89 -19.37 12.44 -20.28
N VAL A 90 -19.19 13.74 -20.17
CA VAL A 90 -18.71 14.39 -18.96
C VAL A 90 -19.87 14.99 -18.20
N THR A 91 -20.04 14.56 -16.97
CA THR A 91 -21.06 15.15 -16.06
C THR A 91 -20.33 15.95 -15.00
N VAL A 92 -20.62 17.22 -14.92
CA VAL A 92 -20.17 18.07 -13.82
C VAL A 92 -21.24 18.04 -12.71
N ASN A 93 -20.86 17.64 -11.51
CA ASN A 93 -21.79 17.54 -10.39
C ASN A 93 -22.40 18.91 -10.08
N GLY A 94 -23.72 18.95 -9.89
CA GLY A 94 -24.44 20.20 -9.60
C GLY A 94 -24.81 21.03 -10.83
N GLN A 95 -24.35 20.67 -12.01
CA GLN A 95 -24.66 21.35 -13.28
C GLN A 95 -25.68 20.60 -14.13
N THR A 96 -26.28 21.26 -15.11
CA THR A 96 -27.32 20.70 -15.99
C THR A 96 -26.78 20.36 -17.39
N GLY A 97 -25.60 20.85 -17.75
CA GLY A 97 -24.88 20.52 -18.98
C GLY A 97 -24.25 19.12 -18.92
N VAL A 98 -24.12 18.50 -20.06
CA VAL A 98 -23.35 17.25 -20.23
C VAL A 98 -22.49 17.46 -21.46
N ASP A 99 -21.18 17.52 -21.26
CA ASP A 99 -20.26 17.63 -22.38
C ASP A 99 -20.04 16.28 -23.04
N THR A 100 -19.70 16.34 -24.30
CA THR A 100 -19.39 15.17 -25.11
C THR A 100 -17.98 15.29 -25.67
N LEU A 101 -17.11 14.36 -25.32
CA LEU A 101 -15.74 14.29 -25.80
C LEU A 101 -15.59 13.13 -26.79
N LEU A 102 -14.84 13.36 -27.87
CA LEU A 102 -14.47 12.37 -28.85
C LEU A 102 -12.98 12.56 -29.21
N ASN A 103 -12.22 11.48 -29.34
CA ASN A 103 -10.80 11.53 -29.66
C ASN A 103 -10.02 12.46 -28.69
N VAL A 104 -10.20 12.31 -27.41
CA VAL A 104 -9.49 13.04 -26.34
C VAL A 104 -8.76 12.03 -25.50
N GLU A 105 -7.47 12.24 -25.29
CA GLU A 105 -6.61 11.32 -24.54
C GLU A 105 -6.34 11.83 -23.12
N ASN A 106 -6.37 13.14 -22.88
CA ASN A 106 -5.91 13.73 -21.63
C ASN A 106 -7.00 14.56 -20.97
N ILE A 107 -7.09 14.43 -19.64
CA ILE A 107 -8.10 15.12 -18.83
C ILE A 107 -7.42 15.86 -17.69
N SER A 108 -7.80 17.12 -17.49
CA SER A 108 -7.57 17.84 -16.24
C SER A 108 -8.90 18.01 -15.52
N GLY A 109 -9.02 17.43 -14.36
CA GLY A 109 -10.16 17.51 -13.45
C GLY A 109 -10.37 18.92 -12.87
N THR A 110 -11.28 19.03 -11.94
CA THR A 110 -11.67 20.27 -11.26
C THR A 110 -10.80 20.57 -10.04
N GLN A 111 -11.31 21.32 -9.09
CA GLN A 111 -10.72 21.50 -7.75
C GLN A 111 -11.54 20.77 -6.66
N ASP A 112 -12.48 19.95 -7.06
CA ASP A 112 -13.38 19.14 -6.23
C ASP A 112 -13.21 17.65 -6.57
N ASN A 113 -13.78 16.76 -5.79
CA ASN A 113 -13.66 15.31 -5.95
C ASN A 113 -14.13 14.80 -7.32
N ASP A 114 -13.22 14.33 -8.13
CA ASP A 114 -13.43 13.85 -9.48
C ASP A 114 -13.45 12.31 -9.58
N ASN A 115 -14.14 11.81 -10.60
CA ASN A 115 -14.05 10.40 -10.98
C ASN A 115 -13.77 10.32 -12.46
N ILE A 116 -12.51 10.06 -12.81
CA ILE A 116 -12.00 10.10 -14.19
C ILE A 116 -11.47 8.72 -14.56
N LYS A 117 -11.95 8.22 -15.67
CA LYS A 117 -11.54 6.96 -16.23
C LYS A 117 -11.02 7.16 -17.65
N GLY A 118 -9.78 6.73 -17.89
CA GLY A 118 -9.15 6.65 -19.21
C GLY A 118 -9.70 5.50 -20.06
N ASP A 119 -8.98 5.15 -21.10
CA ASP A 119 -9.38 4.11 -22.03
C ASP A 119 -8.23 3.09 -22.30
N SER A 120 -8.09 2.59 -23.51
CA SER A 120 -7.01 1.67 -23.89
C SER A 120 -5.82 2.34 -24.56
N GLN A 121 -5.77 3.66 -24.58
CA GLN A 121 -4.68 4.46 -25.11
C GLN A 121 -3.88 5.08 -23.97
N ASN A 122 -2.74 5.67 -24.28
CA ASN A 122 -1.94 6.37 -23.30
C ASN A 122 -2.65 7.67 -22.88
N ASN A 123 -3.04 7.75 -21.62
CA ASN A 123 -3.74 8.90 -21.06
C ASN A 123 -2.86 9.70 -20.08
N THR A 124 -3.14 10.98 -19.97
CA THR A 124 -2.70 11.80 -18.84
C THR A 124 -3.91 12.31 -18.09
N LEU A 125 -4.05 11.91 -16.82
CA LEU A 125 -5.20 12.23 -15.98
C LEU A 125 -4.72 13.02 -14.77
N LEU A 126 -5.26 14.22 -14.58
CA LEU A 126 -4.96 15.10 -13.46
C LEU A 126 -6.21 15.29 -12.62
N GLY A 127 -6.15 14.93 -11.32
CA GLY A 127 -7.22 15.22 -10.35
C GLY A 127 -7.22 16.69 -9.97
N ASN A 128 -6.09 17.25 -9.64
CA ASN A 128 -5.78 18.58 -9.14
C ASN A 128 -6.01 18.71 -7.63
N ALA A 129 -7.20 19.00 -7.16
CA ALA A 129 -7.51 19.07 -5.73
C ALA A 129 -8.88 18.47 -5.48
N GLY A 130 -9.03 17.85 -4.32
CA GLY A 130 -10.19 17.05 -3.99
C GLY A 130 -9.76 15.64 -3.63
N ASP A 131 -10.66 14.81 -3.15
CA ASP A 131 -10.41 13.38 -3.01
C ASP A 131 -10.83 12.71 -4.32
N ASP A 132 -9.86 12.45 -5.21
CA ASP A 132 -10.10 12.06 -6.59
C ASP A 132 -10.01 10.55 -6.80
N THR A 133 -10.64 10.06 -7.87
CA THR A 133 -10.53 8.66 -8.29
C THR A 133 -10.18 8.60 -9.77
N LEU A 134 -8.97 8.12 -10.07
CA LEU A 134 -8.39 8.07 -11.40
C LEU A 134 -8.09 6.63 -11.82
N TYR A 135 -8.57 6.24 -12.99
CA TYR A 135 -8.28 4.93 -13.61
C TYR A 135 -7.66 5.15 -14.99
N GLY A 136 -6.45 4.63 -15.23
CA GLY A 136 -5.80 4.67 -16.56
C GLY A 136 -6.43 3.68 -17.53
N GLU A 137 -6.78 2.48 -17.07
CA GLU A 137 -7.29 1.32 -17.81
C GLU A 137 -6.21 0.58 -18.60
N GLY A 138 -5.81 1.06 -19.74
CA GLY A 138 -4.75 0.41 -20.50
C GLY A 138 -4.02 1.36 -21.40
N GLY A 139 -2.78 1.05 -21.70
CA GLY A 139 -1.87 1.98 -22.35
C GLY A 139 -0.67 2.24 -21.45
N ILE A 140 0.02 3.31 -21.67
CA ILE A 140 1.08 3.82 -20.78
C ILE A 140 0.57 5.14 -20.25
N ASP A 141 0.11 5.13 -19.01
CA ASP A 141 -0.65 6.22 -18.45
C ASP A 141 0.17 7.07 -17.45
N ASN A 142 -0.23 8.32 -17.30
CA ASN A 142 0.33 9.22 -16.32
C ASN A 142 -0.81 9.81 -15.48
N LEU A 143 -0.92 9.36 -14.23
CA LEU A 143 -1.97 9.73 -13.30
C LEU A 143 -1.39 10.61 -12.19
N LEU A 144 -1.98 11.78 -11.98
CA LEU A 144 -1.62 12.69 -10.90
C LEU A 144 -2.88 12.99 -10.08
N GLY A 145 -2.93 12.53 -8.83
CA GLY A 145 -4.00 12.85 -7.88
C GLY A 145 -3.98 14.34 -7.56
N GLY A 146 -3.05 14.78 -6.77
CA GLY A 146 -2.85 16.19 -6.51
C GLY A 146 -2.93 16.57 -5.05
N LEU A 147 -3.94 17.29 -4.62
CA LEU A 147 -4.20 17.59 -3.22
C LEU A 147 -5.44 16.82 -2.76
N GLY A 148 -5.34 16.05 -1.70
CA GLY A 148 -6.47 15.30 -1.14
C GLY A 148 -6.12 13.85 -0.89
N LYS A 149 -7.15 13.03 -0.70
CA LYS A 149 -6.98 11.59 -0.55
C LYS A 149 -7.40 10.90 -1.84
N ASP A 150 -6.43 10.56 -2.65
CA ASP A 150 -6.67 10.13 -3.99
C ASP A 150 -6.63 8.59 -4.12
N ILE A 151 -7.38 8.08 -5.09
CA ILE A 151 -7.35 6.68 -5.49
C ILE A 151 -6.90 6.62 -6.93
N LEU A 152 -5.71 6.08 -7.18
CA LEU A 152 -5.13 5.96 -8.51
C LEU A 152 -4.95 4.48 -8.88
N ASN A 153 -5.37 4.15 -10.10
CA ASN A 153 -5.16 2.81 -10.66
C ASN A 153 -4.66 2.95 -12.11
N GLY A 154 -3.42 2.53 -12.37
CA GLY A 154 -2.81 2.57 -13.70
C GLY A 154 -3.53 1.65 -14.67
N GLY A 155 -3.64 0.39 -14.32
CA GLY A 155 -4.37 -0.59 -15.11
C GLY A 155 -3.46 -1.57 -15.85
N ALA A 156 -3.34 -1.47 -17.14
CA ALA A 156 -2.46 -2.35 -17.91
C ALA A 156 -1.52 -1.54 -18.78
N GLY A 157 -0.23 -1.64 -18.55
CA GLY A 157 0.84 -0.91 -19.24
C GLY A 157 1.91 -0.52 -18.24
N ASP A 158 2.94 0.14 -18.70
CA ASP A 158 4.02 0.64 -17.82
C ASP A 158 3.64 2.07 -17.39
N ASP A 159 2.94 2.20 -16.27
CA ASP A 159 2.28 3.42 -15.85
C ASP A 159 3.13 4.29 -14.90
N THR A 160 2.76 5.55 -14.76
CA THR A 160 3.33 6.46 -13.76
C THR A 160 2.20 7.06 -12.93
N LEU A 161 2.21 6.77 -11.64
CA LEU A 161 1.24 7.24 -10.66
C LEU A 161 1.92 8.19 -9.68
N GLN A 162 1.31 9.34 -9.42
CA GLN A 162 1.72 10.28 -8.38
C GLN A 162 0.48 10.63 -7.55
N GLY A 163 0.45 10.20 -6.28
CA GLY A 163 -0.61 10.55 -5.33
C GLY A 163 -0.65 12.06 -5.11
N GLY A 164 0.34 12.59 -4.47
CA GLY A 164 0.48 14.03 -4.26
C GLY A 164 0.53 14.41 -2.80
N ASP A 165 -0.26 15.40 -2.40
CA ASP A 165 -0.39 15.77 -1.00
C ASP A 165 -1.63 15.08 -0.41
N GLY A 166 -1.47 14.18 0.53
CA GLY A 166 -2.57 13.50 1.22
C GLY A 166 -2.29 12.02 1.46
N ASP A 167 -3.23 11.30 2.06
CA ASP A 167 -3.07 9.87 2.30
C ASP A 167 -3.68 9.11 1.11
N ASP A 168 -2.86 8.69 0.17
CA ASP A 168 -3.28 8.18 -1.14
C ASP A 168 -3.30 6.65 -1.21
N SER A 169 -4.09 6.11 -2.13
CA SER A 169 -4.18 4.68 -2.43
C SER A 169 -3.82 4.42 -3.89
N LEU A 170 -2.75 3.68 -4.12
CA LEU A 170 -2.10 3.55 -5.41
C LEU A 170 -2.03 2.09 -5.84
N THR A 171 -2.52 1.79 -7.04
CA THR A 171 -2.47 0.48 -7.67
C THR A 171 -1.83 0.63 -9.04
N GLY A 172 -0.63 0.06 -9.26
CA GLY A 172 0.00 0.08 -10.58
C GLY A 172 -0.81 -0.71 -11.60
N GLY A 173 -0.97 -1.97 -11.36
CA GLY A 173 -1.72 -2.88 -12.23
C GLY A 173 -0.81 -3.88 -12.92
N LEU A 174 -1.01 -4.10 -14.21
CA LEU A 174 -0.18 -4.98 -15.01
C LEU A 174 0.90 -4.19 -15.73
N GLY A 175 2.16 -4.50 -15.52
CA GLY A 175 3.28 -3.84 -16.18
C GLY A 175 4.39 -3.48 -15.21
N ASN A 176 5.30 -2.62 -15.64
CA ASN A 176 6.38 -2.13 -14.79
C ASN A 176 6.09 -0.67 -14.44
N ASP A 177 5.50 -0.46 -13.29
CA ASP A 177 4.94 0.82 -12.93
C ASP A 177 5.91 1.66 -12.10
N LYS A 178 5.71 2.97 -12.13
CA LYS A 178 6.35 3.92 -11.23
C LYS A 178 5.31 4.54 -10.33
N ILE A 179 5.40 4.23 -9.07
CA ILE A 179 4.41 4.62 -8.08
C ILE A 179 5.07 5.54 -7.05
N TYR A 180 4.56 6.76 -6.99
CA TYR A 180 5.02 7.82 -6.10
C TYR A 180 3.87 8.18 -5.15
N GLY A 181 4.04 8.02 -3.84
CA GLY A 181 3.09 8.51 -2.86
C GLY A 181 2.90 10.02 -3.03
N GLY A 182 3.98 10.77 -2.95
CA GLY A 182 3.98 12.22 -3.14
C GLY A 182 4.17 12.70 -4.57
N THR A 183 4.46 13.99 -4.71
CA THR A 183 4.69 14.64 -6.01
C THR A 183 6.17 14.62 -6.40
N LEU A 184 6.47 14.29 -7.64
CA LEU A 184 7.81 14.36 -8.22
C LEU A 184 8.06 15.72 -8.89
N VAL A 185 8.96 16.53 -8.33
CA VAL A 185 9.39 17.79 -8.91
C VAL A 185 10.86 17.69 -9.35
N GLY A 186 11.07 17.42 -10.64
CA GLY A 186 12.42 17.21 -11.18
C GLY A 186 13.00 15.87 -10.74
N THR A 187 13.89 15.86 -9.76
CA THR A 187 14.45 14.65 -9.14
C THR A 187 14.16 14.60 -7.63
N THR A 188 13.34 15.51 -7.12
CA THR A 188 13.03 15.62 -5.70
C THR A 188 11.59 15.16 -5.47
N HIS A 189 11.43 14.22 -4.57
CA HIS A 189 10.15 13.86 -4.01
C HIS A 189 9.74 14.84 -2.92
N THR A 190 8.50 15.27 -2.95
CA THR A 190 7.83 15.93 -1.82
C THR A 190 6.60 15.11 -1.49
N ASP A 191 6.55 14.64 -0.28
CA ASP A 191 5.47 13.85 0.23
C ASP A 191 4.98 14.45 1.55
N SER A 192 3.68 14.50 1.76
CA SER A 192 3.06 15.06 2.96
C SER A 192 1.97 14.17 3.54
N GLY A 193 1.86 12.94 3.06
CA GLY A 193 0.83 11.97 3.40
C GLY A 193 1.34 10.71 4.08
N ILE A 194 0.44 9.74 4.17
CA ILE A 194 0.72 8.35 4.50
C ILE A 194 0.09 7.50 3.40
N ASP A 195 0.92 7.02 2.49
CA ASP A 195 0.48 6.44 1.25
C ASP A 195 0.49 4.93 1.26
N THR A 196 -0.47 4.35 0.56
CA THR A 196 -0.69 2.91 0.49
C THR A 196 -0.55 2.42 -0.93
N VAL A 197 0.33 1.44 -1.15
CA VAL A 197 0.31 0.66 -2.38
C VAL A 197 -0.56 -0.58 -2.18
N ASP A 198 -1.46 -0.84 -3.12
CA ASP A 198 -2.45 -1.92 -3.06
C ASP A 198 -2.21 -2.94 -4.18
N PHE A 199 -1.80 -4.15 -3.79
CA PHE A 199 -1.60 -5.31 -4.65
C PHE A 199 -2.68 -6.39 -4.47
N THR A 200 -3.83 -6.06 -3.86
CA THR A 200 -4.91 -7.02 -3.59
C THR A 200 -5.31 -7.87 -4.80
N ASN A 201 -5.22 -7.31 -6.00
CA ASN A 201 -5.60 -7.97 -7.24
C ASN A 201 -4.42 -8.65 -7.96
N ALA A 202 -3.23 -8.64 -7.39
CA ALA A 202 -2.11 -9.41 -7.93
C ALA A 202 -2.43 -10.90 -7.94
N LEU A 203 -2.12 -11.58 -9.03
CA LEU A 203 -2.41 -13.00 -9.25
C LEU A 203 -1.20 -13.89 -8.99
N GLU A 204 -0.15 -13.35 -8.43
CA GLU A 204 1.15 -14.01 -8.27
C GLU A 204 1.80 -13.64 -6.94
N THR A 205 2.71 -14.51 -6.47
CA THR A 205 3.57 -14.26 -5.31
C THR A 205 4.35 -12.96 -5.48
N LEU A 206 4.27 -12.08 -4.50
CA LEU A 206 4.97 -10.82 -4.49
C LEU A 206 6.24 -10.88 -3.62
N THR A 207 7.23 -10.13 -4.02
CA THR A 207 8.33 -9.72 -3.14
C THR A 207 8.39 -8.21 -3.16
N ILE A 208 8.10 -7.58 -2.03
CA ILE A 208 8.07 -6.13 -1.87
C ILE A 208 9.16 -5.73 -0.90
N ASP A 209 10.02 -4.79 -1.28
CA ASP A 209 11.06 -4.23 -0.41
C ASP A 209 11.00 -2.71 -0.48
N LEU A 210 10.59 -2.06 0.60
CA LEU A 210 10.50 -0.60 0.70
C LEU A 210 11.85 0.07 1.02
N ASP A 211 12.93 -0.69 1.22
CA ASP A 211 14.27 -0.15 1.49
C ASP A 211 15.33 -0.74 0.56
N LEU A 212 15.49 -0.16 -0.63
CA LEU A 212 16.54 -0.55 -1.60
C LEU A 212 17.95 -0.11 -1.20
N SER A 213 18.18 0.46 -0.03
CA SER A 213 19.52 0.87 0.43
C SER A 213 20.52 -0.29 0.47
N LEU A 214 20.03 -1.52 0.49
CA LEU A 214 20.83 -2.75 0.54
C LEU A 214 21.40 -3.21 -0.82
N SER A 215 20.96 -2.65 -1.94
CA SER A 215 21.42 -3.07 -3.27
C SER A 215 22.30 -2.07 -4.03
N GLY A 216 22.80 -1.03 -3.37
CA GLY A 216 23.87 -0.16 -3.92
C GLY A 216 23.39 0.93 -4.89
N GLY A 217 22.14 1.30 -4.85
CA GLY A 217 21.60 2.47 -5.54
C GLY A 217 21.73 3.74 -4.70
N LEU A 218 22.11 4.83 -5.34
CA LEU A 218 22.34 6.15 -4.73
C LEU A 218 21.00 6.85 -4.45
N ALA A 219 20.40 6.68 -3.29
CA ALA A 219 19.47 7.67 -2.76
C ALA A 219 20.25 8.75 -2.03
N THR A 220 20.39 9.93 -2.60
CA THR A 220 21.12 11.06 -2.00
C THR A 220 20.24 12.15 -1.42
N ASP A 221 18.92 11.98 -1.45
CA ASP A 221 17.93 13.01 -1.10
C ASP A 221 16.96 12.65 0.04
N GLY A 222 17.07 11.43 0.62
CA GLY A 222 16.20 11.01 1.70
C GLY A 222 14.86 10.40 1.22
N SER A 223 14.68 10.22 -0.08
CA SER A 223 13.58 9.43 -0.62
C SER A 223 13.80 7.95 -0.34
N ILE A 224 12.80 7.27 0.16
CA ILE A 224 12.79 5.82 0.38
C ILE A 224 12.32 5.19 -0.92
N GLU A 225 13.22 4.51 -1.62
CA GLU A 225 12.92 3.81 -2.86
C GLU A 225 12.59 2.37 -2.54
N GLY A 226 11.40 1.91 -2.92
CA GLY A 226 10.96 0.53 -2.82
C GLY A 226 10.87 -0.15 -4.19
N LYS A 227 10.68 -1.45 -4.18
CA LYS A 227 10.48 -2.24 -5.40
C LYS A 227 9.56 -3.40 -5.11
N SER A 228 8.53 -3.57 -5.92
CA SER A 228 7.80 -4.83 -6.00
C SER A 228 8.39 -5.71 -7.10
N VAL A 229 8.35 -7.01 -6.93
CA VAL A 229 8.73 -7.97 -7.96
C VAL A 229 7.64 -9.04 -8.02
N GLY A 230 6.83 -8.97 -9.06
CA GLY A 230 5.97 -10.07 -9.48
C GLY A 230 6.70 -10.97 -10.48
N SER A 231 6.15 -12.11 -10.83
CA SER A 231 6.75 -12.96 -11.86
C SER A 231 6.51 -12.40 -13.27
N GLU A 232 7.56 -12.39 -14.09
CA GLU A 232 7.47 -11.96 -15.48
C GLU A 232 6.61 -12.96 -16.30
N GLY A 233 5.40 -12.56 -16.69
CA GLY A 233 4.51 -13.34 -17.55
C GLY A 233 3.47 -12.45 -18.22
N GLU A 234 2.83 -12.91 -19.30
CA GLU A 234 1.84 -12.14 -20.10
C GLU A 234 0.59 -11.69 -19.28
N GLN A 235 0.57 -11.90 -17.96
CA GLN A 235 -0.47 -11.49 -17.01
C GLN A 235 0.11 -11.12 -15.63
N GLY A 236 1.42 -10.87 -15.51
CA GLY A 236 2.10 -10.57 -14.26
C GLY A 236 2.09 -9.08 -13.90
N GLN A 237 2.23 -8.79 -12.61
CA GLN A 237 2.35 -7.40 -12.10
C GLN A 237 3.63 -6.70 -12.57
N GLY A 238 4.62 -7.43 -13.08
CA GLY A 238 5.88 -6.85 -13.51
C GLY A 238 6.82 -6.50 -12.36
N ILE A 239 7.59 -5.44 -12.56
CA ILE A 239 8.53 -4.90 -11.57
C ILE A 239 8.22 -3.43 -11.40
N ASP A 240 7.64 -3.06 -10.26
CA ASP A 240 7.29 -1.69 -9.98
C ASP A 240 8.37 -0.98 -9.18
N GLU A 241 8.49 0.31 -9.41
CA GLU A 241 9.35 1.20 -8.63
C GLU A 241 8.46 2.00 -7.67
N LEU A 242 8.72 1.88 -6.34
CA LEU A 242 7.91 2.48 -5.28
C LEU A 242 8.68 3.60 -4.59
N TYR A 243 8.06 4.75 -4.41
CA TYR A 243 8.68 5.94 -3.83
C TYR A 243 7.72 6.64 -2.88
N GLY A 244 8.15 6.95 -1.64
CA GLY A 244 7.31 7.62 -0.65
C GLY A 244 6.09 6.78 -0.26
N ILE A 245 6.26 5.47 -0.07
CA ILE A 245 5.18 4.55 0.34
C ILE A 245 5.43 4.10 1.78
N GLU A 246 4.42 4.22 2.62
CA GLU A 246 4.45 3.76 4.00
C GLU A 246 3.69 2.46 4.19
N ASN A 247 2.56 2.27 3.52
CA ASN A 247 1.69 1.13 3.76
C ASN A 247 1.62 0.19 2.57
N ILE A 248 1.45 -1.11 2.85
CA ILE A 248 1.35 -2.16 1.84
C ILE A 248 0.10 -2.99 2.09
N ILE A 249 -0.65 -3.24 1.02
CA ILE A 249 -1.64 -4.30 0.97
C ILE A 249 -1.15 -5.35 -0.04
N GLY A 250 -0.86 -6.55 0.42
CA GLY A 250 -0.38 -7.68 -0.37
C GLY A 250 -1.48 -8.37 -1.18
N SER A 251 -1.14 -9.48 -1.80
CA SER A 251 -2.04 -10.24 -2.66
C SER A 251 -3.10 -11.03 -1.85
N ASN A 252 -4.19 -11.40 -2.52
CA ASN A 252 -5.26 -12.19 -1.88
C ASN A 252 -5.07 -13.71 -1.99
N PHE A 253 -4.03 -14.20 -2.65
CA PHE A 253 -4.01 -15.60 -3.06
C PHE A 253 -2.72 -16.35 -2.86
N ASP A 254 -1.60 -15.67 -2.77
CA ASP A 254 -0.27 -16.28 -2.81
C ASP A 254 0.60 -15.84 -1.64
N ASN A 255 1.68 -16.56 -1.43
CA ASN A 255 2.63 -16.34 -0.34
C ASN A 255 3.52 -15.15 -0.65
N ASP A 256 3.28 -14.03 -0.02
CA ASP A 256 4.04 -12.81 -0.24
C ASP A 256 5.27 -12.72 0.68
N THR A 257 6.26 -11.97 0.23
CA THR A 257 7.41 -11.60 1.05
C THR A 257 7.50 -10.08 1.10
N ILE A 258 7.32 -9.50 2.28
CA ILE A 258 7.30 -8.06 2.49
C ILE A 258 8.43 -7.65 3.42
N TYR A 259 9.26 -6.74 2.93
CA TYR A 259 10.28 -6.03 3.69
C TYR A 259 9.88 -4.56 3.75
N ALA A 260 9.49 -4.09 4.92
CA ALA A 260 9.17 -2.68 5.15
C ALA A 260 10.44 -1.81 5.28
N ASN A 261 10.29 -0.58 5.68
CA ASN A 261 11.40 0.35 5.88
C ASN A 261 11.56 0.72 7.36
N ASN A 262 12.26 1.82 7.67
CA ASN A 262 12.43 2.29 9.05
C ASN A 262 11.44 3.40 9.45
N SER A 263 10.38 3.59 8.69
CA SER A 263 9.24 4.46 9.05
C SER A 263 8.13 3.64 9.69
N VAL A 264 7.13 4.30 10.25
CA VAL A 264 5.92 3.61 10.73
C VAL A 264 5.13 3.09 9.55
N ASN A 265 4.91 1.77 9.49
CA ASN A 265 4.22 1.13 8.39
C ASN A 265 2.93 0.42 8.86
N ILE A 266 1.96 0.30 7.96
CA ILE A 266 0.85 -0.63 8.08
C ILE A 266 0.99 -1.68 6.98
N LEU A 267 1.16 -2.94 7.37
CA LEU A 267 1.38 -4.06 6.47
C LEU A 267 0.21 -5.03 6.57
N THR A 268 -0.47 -5.28 5.47
CA THR A 268 -1.60 -6.22 5.41
C THR A 268 -1.33 -7.21 4.29
N THR A 269 -1.10 -8.49 4.59
CA THR A 269 -0.71 -9.48 3.56
C THR A 269 -1.87 -10.32 3.02
N GLN A 270 -3.05 -10.22 3.63
CA GLN A 270 -4.31 -10.83 3.17
C GLN A 270 -4.37 -12.36 3.31
N ALA A 271 -3.93 -13.12 2.31
CA ALA A 271 -4.01 -14.58 2.32
C ALA A 271 -2.82 -15.21 1.61
N GLY A 272 -2.30 -16.25 2.17
CA GLY A 272 -1.07 -16.93 1.76
C GLY A 272 -0.31 -17.35 3.00
N ASP A 273 0.76 -18.13 2.85
CA ASP A 273 1.73 -18.34 3.93
C ASP A 273 2.84 -17.28 3.74
N ASP A 274 2.68 -16.12 4.38
CA ASP A 274 3.45 -14.91 4.11
C ASP A 274 4.70 -14.77 4.99
N VAL A 275 5.68 -14.00 4.50
CA VAL A 275 6.88 -13.64 5.24
C VAL A 275 6.98 -12.13 5.34
N ILE A 276 7.02 -11.60 6.57
CA ILE A 276 6.97 -10.17 6.84
C ILE A 276 8.15 -9.76 7.72
N GLU A 277 8.92 -8.78 7.29
CA GLU A 277 9.97 -8.11 8.05
C GLU A 277 9.64 -6.61 8.14
N ALA A 278 9.19 -6.14 9.31
CA ALA A 278 8.76 -4.76 9.52
C ALA A 278 9.95 -3.79 9.65
N ARG A 279 11.11 -4.28 10.08
CA ARG A 279 12.38 -3.55 10.29
C ARG A 279 12.33 -2.58 11.46
N GLY A 280 12.01 -1.30 11.27
CA GLY A 280 12.16 -0.31 12.34
C GLY A 280 11.01 0.67 12.43
N ALA A 281 10.85 1.29 13.57
CA ALA A 281 9.72 2.08 14.04
C ALA A 281 8.58 1.20 14.63
N ALA A 282 7.47 1.83 15.01
CA ALA A 282 6.35 1.11 15.62
C ALA A 282 5.31 0.77 14.54
N ASP A 283 5.35 -0.45 14.06
CA ASP A 283 4.60 -0.90 12.91
C ASP A 283 3.29 -1.60 13.29
N THR A 284 2.38 -1.70 12.33
CA THR A 284 1.14 -2.45 12.48
C THR A 284 1.08 -3.52 11.39
N ILE A 285 1.02 -4.79 11.79
CA ILE A 285 1.05 -5.94 10.91
C ILE A 285 -0.24 -6.74 11.04
N TYR A 286 -0.92 -6.95 9.92
CA TYR A 286 -2.04 -7.87 9.76
C TYR A 286 -1.65 -8.95 8.76
N ALA A 287 -1.23 -10.11 9.25
CA ALA A 287 -0.74 -11.20 8.40
C ALA A 287 -1.87 -11.93 7.64
N GLY A 288 -3.07 -12.02 8.24
CA GLY A 288 -4.25 -12.45 7.51
C GLY A 288 -4.57 -13.93 7.61
N SER A 289 -4.65 -14.65 6.51
CA SER A 289 -4.97 -16.06 6.55
C SER A 289 -3.89 -16.91 5.88
N GLY A 290 -3.40 -17.88 6.58
CA GLY A 290 -2.29 -18.75 6.17
C GLY A 290 -1.41 -19.07 7.37
N ASN A 291 -0.22 -19.63 7.13
CA ASN A 291 0.74 -19.84 8.22
C ASN A 291 1.89 -18.87 8.02
N ASP A 292 1.76 -17.73 8.65
CA ASP A 292 2.60 -16.59 8.39
C ASP A 292 3.86 -16.58 9.27
N THR A 293 4.91 -15.93 8.79
CA THR A 293 6.15 -15.74 9.53
C THR A 293 6.48 -14.26 9.63
N ILE A 294 6.44 -13.72 10.82
CA ILE A 294 6.82 -12.35 11.12
C ILE A 294 8.21 -12.35 11.75
N ILE A 295 9.14 -11.63 11.13
CA ILE A 295 10.57 -11.63 11.49
C ILE A 295 10.93 -10.30 12.15
N ALA A 296 11.38 -10.37 13.41
CA ALA A 296 11.98 -9.25 14.11
C ALA A 296 13.51 -9.27 13.92
N THR A 297 14.05 -8.30 13.21
CA THR A 297 15.49 -8.24 12.87
C THR A 297 16.32 -7.41 13.83
N SER A 298 15.69 -6.57 14.63
CA SER A 298 16.33 -5.67 15.59
C SER A 298 15.59 -5.70 16.92
N ALA A 299 16.31 -5.52 18.01
CA ALA A 299 15.73 -5.37 19.34
C ALA A 299 15.33 -3.92 19.68
N SER A 300 15.43 -3.03 18.73
CA SER A 300 15.07 -1.61 18.80
C SER A 300 14.38 -1.16 17.52
N ASP A 301 13.57 -2.06 16.96
CA ASP A 301 12.75 -1.80 15.78
C ASP A 301 11.44 -1.06 16.09
N GLY A 302 11.07 -0.97 17.34
CA GLY A 302 9.87 -0.27 17.77
C GLY A 302 8.97 -1.18 18.58
N ALA A 303 7.87 -0.62 19.05
CA ALA A 303 6.83 -1.39 19.75
C ALA A 303 5.74 -1.72 18.73
N ASP A 304 5.81 -2.92 18.17
CA ASP A 304 4.96 -3.31 17.07
C ASP A 304 3.62 -3.89 17.53
N TYR A 305 2.60 -3.69 16.71
CA TYR A 305 1.37 -4.45 16.80
C TYR A 305 1.33 -5.53 15.73
N ILE A 306 1.17 -6.79 16.13
CA ILE A 306 1.23 -7.95 15.25
C ILE A 306 -0.03 -8.80 15.44
N ASP A 307 -0.85 -8.92 14.39
CA ASP A 307 -2.01 -9.82 14.32
C ASP A 307 -1.75 -10.90 13.26
N GLY A 308 -1.43 -12.14 13.69
CA GLY A 308 -1.31 -13.31 12.82
C GLY A 308 -2.65 -13.72 12.21
N SER A 309 -3.76 -13.34 12.87
CA SER A 309 -5.14 -13.59 12.45
C SER A 309 -5.50 -15.08 12.41
N THR A 310 -5.54 -15.73 11.24
CA THR A 310 -6.00 -17.12 11.13
C THR A 310 -4.98 -18.03 10.48
N GLY A 311 -4.52 -19.02 11.20
CA GLY A 311 -3.52 -19.97 10.71
C GLY A 311 -2.74 -20.62 11.84
N THR A 312 -1.49 -20.87 11.56
CA THR A 312 -0.50 -21.28 12.54
C THR A 312 0.72 -20.39 12.34
N ASP A 313 0.73 -19.29 13.07
CA ASP A 313 1.59 -18.17 12.79
C ASP A 313 2.84 -18.16 13.66
N THR A 314 3.95 -17.73 13.11
CA THR A 314 5.27 -17.77 13.73
C THR A 314 5.83 -16.35 13.89
N LEU A 315 6.24 -16.04 15.13
CA LEU A 315 7.01 -14.85 15.41
C LEU A 315 8.48 -15.25 15.63
N ASP A 316 9.36 -14.77 14.77
CA ASP A 316 10.75 -15.17 14.68
C ASP A 316 11.70 -14.06 15.15
N TYR A 317 12.32 -14.27 16.32
CA TYR A 317 13.36 -13.43 16.90
C TYR A 317 14.77 -13.98 16.70
N SER A 318 14.97 -14.95 15.82
CA SER A 318 16.27 -15.64 15.64
C SER A 318 17.42 -14.71 15.25
N ALA A 319 17.12 -13.56 14.65
CA ALA A 319 18.09 -12.54 14.29
C ALA A 319 18.63 -11.74 15.49
N LEU A 320 17.97 -11.81 16.66
CA LEU A 320 18.36 -11.02 17.84
C LEU A 320 19.63 -11.59 18.48
N GLY A 321 20.55 -10.68 18.79
CA GLY A 321 21.84 -11.02 19.40
C GLY A 321 21.74 -11.39 20.88
N SER A 322 22.81 -11.97 21.45
CA SER A 322 22.89 -12.54 22.80
C SER A 322 22.66 -11.57 23.98
N SER A 323 22.56 -10.29 23.74
CA SER A 323 22.17 -9.28 24.75
C SER A 323 20.66 -9.04 24.83
N ASN A 324 19.90 -9.59 23.92
CA ASN A 324 18.49 -9.33 23.72
C ASN A 324 17.66 -10.55 24.15
N ASN A 325 17.46 -10.70 25.46
CA ASN A 325 16.56 -11.72 25.97
C ASN A 325 15.12 -11.34 25.66
N ILE A 326 14.32 -12.27 25.21
CA ILE A 326 12.88 -12.08 25.03
C ILE A 326 12.11 -12.73 26.19
N THR A 327 10.96 -12.16 26.49
CA THR A 327 9.98 -12.76 27.39
C THR A 327 8.62 -12.74 26.72
N VAL A 328 8.12 -13.93 26.41
CA VAL A 328 6.82 -14.17 25.77
C VAL A 328 5.96 -15.00 26.70
N ASP A 329 4.74 -14.57 26.98
CA ASP A 329 3.76 -15.34 27.75
C ASP A 329 2.40 -15.29 27.05
N LEU A 330 2.11 -16.30 26.24
CA LEU A 330 0.83 -16.48 25.55
C LEU A 330 -0.22 -17.20 26.44
N SER A 331 0.13 -17.65 27.65
CA SER A 331 -0.73 -18.45 28.55
C SER A 331 -1.70 -17.62 29.37
N THR A 332 -1.33 -16.37 29.66
CA THR A 332 -2.16 -15.47 30.46
C THR A 332 -3.29 -14.88 29.62
N ALA A 333 -4.40 -14.52 30.28
CA ALA A 333 -5.44 -13.76 29.56
C ALA A 333 -4.82 -12.47 29.01
N ALA A 334 -5.10 -12.20 27.76
CA ALA A 334 -4.65 -10.98 27.08
C ALA A 334 -4.90 -9.75 27.97
N THR A 335 -3.93 -8.85 27.99
CA THR A 335 -3.96 -7.69 28.89
C THR A 335 -4.22 -6.38 28.19
N VAL A 336 -4.27 -6.41 26.85
CA VAL A 336 -4.43 -5.24 26.00
C VAL A 336 -5.65 -5.42 25.10
N ASP A 337 -6.51 -4.41 25.08
CA ASP A 337 -7.59 -4.25 24.10
C ASP A 337 -7.06 -3.25 23.06
N PHE A 338 -6.51 -3.77 21.97
CA PHE A 338 -5.91 -2.93 20.94
C PHE A 338 -6.93 -2.43 19.90
N ASP A 339 -7.87 -3.29 19.53
CA ASP A 339 -8.86 -2.95 18.51
C ASP A 339 -10.05 -2.13 19.02
N GLY A 340 -10.10 -1.87 20.36
CA GLY A 340 -11.15 -1.08 20.98
C GLY A 340 -12.52 -1.75 21.00
N THR A 341 -12.61 -3.07 20.72
CA THR A 341 -13.88 -3.81 20.70
C THR A 341 -14.35 -4.25 22.08
N GLY A 342 -13.53 -4.02 23.13
CA GLY A 342 -13.90 -4.20 24.52
C GLY A 342 -13.54 -5.57 25.11
N GLY A 343 -12.60 -6.28 24.49
CA GLY A 343 -12.00 -7.51 25.02
C GLY A 343 -10.47 -7.41 25.03
N ASN A 344 -9.80 -7.90 26.05
CA ASN A 344 -8.34 -8.06 25.99
C ASN A 344 -8.07 -9.33 25.19
N ASP A 345 -7.45 -9.21 24.02
CA ASP A 345 -7.19 -10.29 23.08
C ASP A 345 -5.74 -10.37 22.58
N SER A 346 -4.87 -9.53 23.12
CA SER A 346 -3.47 -9.41 22.73
C SER A 346 -2.52 -9.63 23.89
N TRP A 347 -1.33 -10.16 23.62
CA TRP A 347 -0.26 -10.44 24.56
C TRP A 347 0.90 -9.47 24.36
N GLN A 348 1.74 -9.32 25.37
CA GLN A 348 2.96 -8.53 25.30
C GLN A 348 4.18 -9.43 25.15
N VAL A 349 5.03 -9.09 24.21
CA VAL A 349 6.39 -9.61 24.11
C VAL A 349 7.35 -8.54 24.58
N ASN A 350 8.15 -8.86 25.60
CA ASN A 350 9.11 -7.90 26.13
C ASN A 350 10.53 -8.28 25.69
N ILE A 351 11.22 -7.34 25.10
CA ILE A 351 12.62 -7.46 24.68
C ILE A 351 13.48 -6.71 25.70
N ALA A 352 14.61 -7.31 26.10
CA ALA A 352 15.44 -6.73 27.17
C ALA A 352 16.01 -5.34 26.85
N SER A 353 16.05 -4.94 25.60
CA SER A 353 16.43 -3.59 25.13
C SER A 353 15.41 -2.52 25.52
N GLY A 354 14.18 -2.89 25.85
CA GLY A 354 13.11 -2.00 26.31
C GLY A 354 11.92 -1.87 25.36
N ASP A 355 11.95 -2.51 24.21
CA ASP A 355 10.80 -2.58 23.32
C ASP A 355 9.79 -3.63 23.77
N THR A 356 8.54 -3.40 23.43
CA THR A 356 7.43 -4.26 23.83
C THR A 356 6.44 -4.36 22.69
N ASP A 357 6.40 -5.54 22.06
CA ASP A 357 5.44 -5.80 21.00
C ASP A 357 4.10 -6.25 21.59
N ILE A 358 3.05 -5.96 20.87
CA ILE A 358 1.70 -6.42 21.19
C ILE A 358 1.29 -7.43 20.12
N VAL A 359 1.08 -8.70 20.53
CA VAL A 359 0.85 -9.79 19.59
C VAL A 359 -0.51 -10.45 19.79
N LYS A 360 -1.11 -10.89 18.71
CA LYS A 360 -2.37 -11.62 18.66
C LYS A 360 -2.30 -12.68 17.55
N GLY A 361 -2.99 -13.82 17.72
CA GLY A 361 -3.04 -14.86 16.70
C GLY A 361 -1.69 -15.51 16.41
N ILE A 362 -0.80 -15.64 17.41
CA ILE A 362 0.52 -16.25 17.24
C ILE A 362 0.56 -17.57 18.01
N GLU A 363 0.94 -18.65 17.33
CA GLU A 363 1.10 -19.99 17.91
C GLU A 363 2.56 -20.37 18.14
N ASN A 364 3.46 -19.97 17.25
CA ASN A 364 4.85 -20.41 17.28
C ASN A 364 5.80 -19.26 17.58
N ILE A 365 6.82 -19.56 18.36
CA ILE A 365 7.86 -18.57 18.73
C ILE A 365 9.23 -19.18 18.48
N ILE A 366 10.08 -18.43 17.80
CA ILE A 366 11.51 -18.70 17.67
C ILE A 366 12.27 -17.64 18.44
N GLY A 367 12.99 -18.04 19.48
CA GLY A 367 13.84 -17.15 20.28
C GLY A 367 15.14 -16.77 19.58
N GLY A 368 15.86 -15.83 20.18
CA GLY A 368 17.11 -15.30 19.66
C GLY A 368 18.36 -15.99 20.16
N ALA A 369 19.43 -15.21 20.31
CA ALA A 369 20.66 -15.71 20.92
C ALA A 369 20.79 -15.30 22.40
N GLY A 370 19.73 -14.78 23.01
CA GLY A 370 19.63 -14.36 24.41
C GLY A 370 19.34 -15.51 25.36
N ASN A 371 19.01 -15.18 26.62
CA ASN A 371 18.44 -16.17 27.54
C ASN A 371 16.94 -15.91 27.64
N ASP A 372 16.18 -16.70 26.94
CA ASP A 372 14.79 -16.41 26.64
C ASP A 372 13.81 -17.10 27.59
N ILE A 373 12.65 -16.51 27.79
CA ILE A 373 11.54 -17.09 28.56
C ILE A 373 10.33 -17.11 27.64
N ILE A 374 9.93 -18.31 27.20
CA ILE A 374 8.84 -18.48 26.24
C ILE A 374 7.78 -19.42 26.82
N THR A 375 6.55 -18.93 26.93
CA THR A 375 5.40 -19.70 27.38
C THR A 375 4.31 -19.66 26.32
N GLY A 376 3.95 -20.83 25.82
CA GLY A 376 2.84 -21.02 24.87
C GLY A 376 1.46 -20.93 25.53
N ASN A 377 0.43 -21.19 24.77
CA ASN A 377 -0.97 -21.09 25.17
C ASN A 377 -1.66 -22.48 25.28
N ALA A 378 -2.97 -22.55 25.02
CA ALA A 378 -3.72 -23.82 25.02
C ALA A 378 -3.81 -24.48 23.63
N SER A 379 -3.30 -23.83 22.61
CA SER A 379 -3.19 -24.39 21.24
C SER A 379 -1.98 -25.33 21.14
N VAL A 380 -1.77 -25.90 19.97
CA VAL A 380 -0.52 -26.59 19.67
C VAL A 380 0.53 -25.53 19.32
N ASN A 381 1.61 -25.50 20.07
CA ASN A 381 2.70 -24.54 19.86
C ASN A 381 3.99 -25.24 19.39
N GLU A 382 4.73 -24.56 18.52
CA GLU A 382 6.15 -24.89 18.29
C GLU A 382 7.01 -23.79 18.89
N LEU A 383 7.79 -24.13 19.93
CA LEU A 383 8.62 -23.18 20.68
C LEU A 383 10.09 -23.57 20.51
N GLN A 384 10.88 -22.64 20.00
CA GLN A 384 12.33 -22.79 19.87
C GLN A 384 13.03 -21.74 20.73
N GLY A 385 13.97 -22.16 21.58
CA GLY A 385 14.72 -21.24 22.45
C GLY A 385 15.76 -20.44 21.69
N GLY A 386 16.46 -21.09 20.77
CA GLY A 386 17.57 -20.49 20.05
C GLY A 386 18.90 -20.79 20.70
N ALA A 387 19.77 -19.78 20.80
CA ALA A 387 21.02 -19.91 21.53
C ALA A 387 20.90 -19.22 22.88
N GLY A 388 21.54 -19.77 23.91
CA GLY A 388 21.46 -19.20 25.27
C GLY A 388 20.99 -20.21 26.29
N LYS A 389 20.48 -19.70 27.40
CA LYS A 389 19.91 -20.52 28.46
C LYS A 389 18.44 -20.22 28.59
N ASP A 390 17.64 -21.00 27.90
CA ASP A 390 16.25 -20.68 27.71
C ASP A 390 15.35 -21.40 28.73
N THR A 391 14.19 -20.82 28.96
CA THR A 391 13.13 -21.40 29.76
C THR A 391 11.87 -21.49 28.92
N LEU A 392 11.48 -22.70 28.55
CA LEU A 392 10.38 -22.98 27.66
C LEU A 392 9.25 -23.70 28.37
N SER A 393 8.01 -23.31 28.09
CA SER A 393 6.80 -23.94 28.60
C SER A 393 5.71 -23.95 27.53
N GLY A 394 5.27 -25.13 27.09
CA GLY A 394 4.29 -25.25 25.99
C GLY A 394 2.87 -24.82 26.36
N GLY A 395 2.48 -24.88 27.62
CA GLY A 395 1.09 -24.67 28.00
C GLY A 395 0.26 -25.96 27.96
N ASP A 396 -1.06 -25.83 27.75
CA ASP A 396 -1.91 -26.98 27.41
C ASP A 396 -1.82 -27.21 25.91
N GLY A 397 -1.74 -28.44 25.46
CA GLY A 397 -1.65 -28.72 24.00
C GLY A 397 -0.82 -29.96 23.74
N LYS A 398 -0.40 -30.12 22.52
CA LYS A 398 0.58 -31.13 22.08
C LYS A 398 1.75 -30.38 21.46
N ASP A 399 2.53 -29.75 22.29
CA ASP A 399 3.52 -28.80 21.88
C ASP A 399 4.82 -29.47 21.41
N ILE A 400 5.51 -28.80 20.52
CA ILE A 400 6.88 -29.12 20.13
C ILE A 400 7.77 -28.09 20.82
N ILE A 401 8.70 -28.56 21.64
CA ILE A 401 9.61 -27.70 22.39
C ILE A 401 11.04 -28.08 22.04
N ASN A 402 11.78 -27.13 21.49
CA ASN A 402 13.18 -27.28 21.13
C ASN A 402 14.00 -26.18 21.80
N GLY A 403 14.86 -26.53 22.76
CA GLY A 403 15.75 -25.56 23.39
C GLY A 403 16.89 -25.09 22.48
N TYR A 404 17.21 -25.86 21.45
CA TYR A 404 18.39 -25.66 20.64
C TYR A 404 18.08 -25.39 19.16
N TYR A 405 18.79 -24.45 18.55
CA TYR A 405 18.73 -24.23 17.12
C TYR A 405 19.69 -25.17 16.40
N THR A 406 19.22 -25.99 15.45
CA THR A 406 19.93 -27.15 14.91
C THR A 406 21.18 -26.86 14.05
N ASP A 407 21.60 -25.60 13.89
CA ASP A 407 22.69 -25.22 12.96
C ASP A 407 23.97 -24.69 13.63
N GLN A 408 24.08 -24.74 14.94
CA GLN A 408 25.26 -24.20 15.61
C GLN A 408 26.15 -25.27 16.21
N SER A 409 27.42 -25.27 15.82
CA SER A 409 28.50 -25.99 16.49
C SER A 409 28.88 -25.27 17.78
N GLU A 410 28.09 -25.40 18.83
CA GLU A 410 28.36 -24.71 20.08
C GLU A 410 29.58 -25.33 20.82
N SER A 411 30.45 -24.42 21.25
CA SER A 411 31.62 -24.78 22.06
C SER A 411 31.36 -24.65 23.57
N SER A 412 30.18 -24.17 23.97
CA SER A 412 29.75 -23.99 25.37
C SER A 412 28.57 -24.91 25.66
N VAL A 413 28.61 -25.59 26.80
CA VAL A 413 27.51 -26.41 27.29
C VAL A 413 26.49 -25.45 27.94
N GLU A 414 25.49 -25.04 27.19
CA GLU A 414 24.35 -24.30 27.70
C GLU A 414 23.23 -25.31 28.04
N TYR A 415 22.47 -25.05 29.06
CA TYR A 415 21.38 -25.94 29.45
C TYR A 415 20.07 -25.18 29.48
N ASP A 416 19.16 -25.63 28.64
CA ASP A 416 17.80 -25.11 28.62
C ASP A 416 16.91 -25.78 29.66
N THR A 417 15.85 -25.13 30.01
CA THR A 417 14.87 -25.61 30.95
C THR A 417 13.51 -25.74 30.30
N VAL A 418 12.97 -26.96 30.26
CA VAL A 418 11.56 -27.15 29.91
C VAL A 418 10.73 -27.24 31.19
N SER A 419 9.78 -26.32 31.34
CA SER A 419 8.94 -26.21 32.54
C SER A 419 7.54 -26.78 32.31
N TYR A 420 7.14 -27.71 33.16
CA TYR A 420 5.77 -28.23 33.22
C TYR A 420 5.08 -27.83 34.54
N SER A 421 5.52 -26.74 35.17
CA SER A 421 5.07 -26.32 36.50
C SER A 421 3.59 -25.90 36.54
N TYR A 422 2.99 -25.58 35.41
CA TYR A 422 1.58 -25.23 35.25
C TYR A 422 0.64 -26.45 35.33
N LEU A 423 1.15 -27.68 35.10
CA LEU A 423 0.35 -28.89 35.15
C LEU A 423 -0.01 -29.26 36.60
N THR A 424 -1.17 -28.87 37.06
CA THR A 424 -1.61 -29.14 38.46
C THR A 424 -2.30 -30.50 38.61
N SER A 425 -2.69 -31.18 37.53
CA SER A 425 -3.54 -32.38 37.59
C SER A 425 -3.08 -33.53 36.67
N LYS A 426 -2.00 -33.38 35.92
CA LYS A 426 -1.49 -34.41 35.00
C LYS A 426 -0.06 -34.79 35.35
N ALA A 427 0.26 -36.08 35.20
CA ALA A 427 1.65 -36.53 35.32
C ALA A 427 2.36 -36.32 34.00
N VAL A 428 3.59 -35.84 34.01
CA VAL A 428 4.46 -35.64 32.85
C VAL A 428 5.30 -36.90 32.66
N ALA A 429 5.38 -37.42 31.46
CA ALA A 429 6.33 -38.42 31.07
C ALA A 429 7.32 -37.79 30.06
N ILE A 430 8.56 -37.66 30.46
CA ILE A 430 9.62 -37.08 29.64
C ILE A 430 10.58 -38.20 29.21
N ASP A 431 10.80 -38.37 27.93
CA ASP A 431 11.80 -39.28 27.37
C ASP A 431 12.91 -38.48 26.72
N LEU A 432 14.03 -38.38 27.40
CA LEU A 432 15.24 -37.68 26.89
C LEU A 432 16.17 -38.61 26.09
N THR A 433 15.76 -39.85 25.82
CA THR A 433 16.59 -40.81 25.11
C THR A 433 16.53 -40.72 23.60
N ALA A 434 15.61 -39.94 23.05
CA ALA A 434 15.39 -39.81 21.61
C ALA A 434 16.27 -38.71 20.94
N GLY A 435 16.98 -37.91 21.71
CA GLY A 435 17.85 -36.86 21.20
C GLY A 435 19.30 -37.30 21.04
N THR A 436 19.66 -37.98 19.94
CA THR A 436 21.02 -38.13 19.44
C THR A 436 21.07 -37.93 17.95
#